data_b1a3909933ab766284cd6e7f3d55394b
#
_entry.id   b1a3909933ab766284cd6e7f3d55394b
#
_cell.length_a   1.000
_cell.length_b   1.000
_cell.length_c   1.000
_cell.angle_alpha   90.00
_cell.angle_beta   90.00
_cell.angle_gamma   90.00
#
_symmetry.space_group_name_H-M   'P 1'
#
loop_
_entity.id
_entity.type
_entity.pdbx_description
1 polymer ?
#
loop_
_entity_poly.entity_id
_entity_poly.type
_entity_poly.pdbx_seq_one_letter_code
_entity_poly.pdbx_strand_id
1 'polypeptide(L)'
;MTLVVDSSVASKWVLPEEGSERAIALRDLSDDLIAPTLLYAEIGNALWKRVLWNELSGADASSALAAAVAAMSRLCPLEELAGRALALAGELRHPIYDCFYLALAEREQCPCITADKRLLKTAAGLKSVEVRPL
;
A
#
# COMPACT_ATOMS: atom_id res chain seq x y z
N MET A 1 13.34 -9.51 5.97
CA MET A 1 12.30 -10.02 5.09
C MET A 1 11.64 -8.86 4.36
N THR A 2 11.57 -8.93 3.06
CA THR A 2 10.93 -7.90 2.23
C THR A 2 9.41 -8.09 2.23
N LEU A 3 8.67 -7.02 2.39
CA LEU A 3 7.21 -7.00 2.33
C LEU A 3 6.74 -5.86 1.43
N VAL A 4 5.79 -6.14 0.56
CA VAL A 4 5.05 -5.08 -0.12
C VAL A 4 3.93 -4.64 0.82
N VAL A 5 3.81 -3.35 1.03
CA VAL A 5 2.79 -2.77 1.92
C VAL A 5 1.82 -1.95 1.10
N ASP A 6 0.54 -2.35 1.14
CA ASP A 6 -0.53 -1.63 0.47
C ASP A 6 -0.82 -0.29 1.17
N SER A 7 -1.35 0.66 0.43
CA SER A 7 -1.70 1.98 0.94
C SER A 7 -2.70 1.92 2.10
N SER A 8 -3.57 0.92 2.15
CA SER A 8 -4.51 0.70 3.27
C SER A 8 -3.80 0.46 4.60
N VAL A 9 -2.58 -0.08 4.57
CA VAL A 9 -1.74 -0.28 5.76
C VAL A 9 -0.92 0.97 6.04
N ALA A 10 -0.24 1.50 5.02
CA ALA A 10 0.64 2.66 5.18
C ALA A 10 -0.10 3.91 5.66
N SER A 11 -1.35 4.12 5.23
CA SER A 11 -2.18 5.23 5.71
C SER A 11 -2.41 5.18 7.23
N LYS A 12 -2.44 3.99 7.81
CA LYS A 12 -2.63 3.79 9.25
C LYS A 12 -1.43 4.26 10.09
N TRP A 13 -0.28 4.46 9.48
CA TRP A 13 0.89 4.99 10.17
C TRP A 13 0.74 6.47 10.49
N VAL A 14 -0.02 7.19 9.68
CA VAL A 14 -0.11 8.66 9.74
C VAL A 14 -1.53 9.16 10.00
N LEU A 15 -2.53 8.30 9.86
CA LEU A 15 -3.93 8.60 10.18
C LEU A 15 -4.41 7.59 11.22
N PRO A 16 -4.63 8.02 12.48
CA PRO A 16 -5.12 7.12 13.52
C PRO A 16 -6.49 6.55 13.16
N GLU A 17 -6.56 5.22 13.09
CA GLU A 17 -7.77 4.48 12.77
C GLU A 17 -7.65 3.04 13.26
N GLU A 18 -8.69 2.23 13.07
CA GLU A 18 -8.65 0.82 13.45
C GLU A 18 -7.46 0.13 12.76
N GLY A 19 -6.70 -0.62 13.53
CA GLY A 19 -5.52 -1.34 13.01
C GLY A 19 -4.22 -0.54 13.03
N SER A 20 -4.24 0.75 13.40
CA SER A 20 -3.02 1.58 13.42
C SER A 20 -1.92 1.00 14.32
N GLU A 21 -2.25 0.43 15.47
CA GLU A 21 -1.26 -0.18 16.34
C GLU A 21 -0.54 -1.34 15.65
N ARG A 22 -1.29 -2.20 14.96
CA ARG A 22 -0.71 -3.33 14.22
C ARG A 22 0.12 -2.84 13.03
N ALA A 23 -0.34 -1.82 12.33
CA ALA A 23 0.39 -1.24 11.22
C ALA A 23 1.72 -0.64 11.66
N ILE A 24 1.72 0.08 12.77
CA ILE A 24 2.93 0.67 13.36
C ILE A 24 3.90 -0.44 13.82
N ALA A 25 3.39 -1.47 14.46
CA ALA A 25 4.21 -2.62 14.86
C ALA A 25 4.84 -3.30 13.66
N LEU A 26 4.08 -3.50 12.57
CA LEU A 26 4.60 -4.05 11.32
C LEU A 26 5.76 -3.20 10.77
N ARG A 27 5.57 -1.88 10.74
CA ARG A 27 6.60 -0.93 10.28
C ARG A 27 7.87 -1.03 11.12
N ASP A 28 7.71 -1.04 12.44
CA ASP A 28 8.84 -0.96 13.37
C ASP A 28 9.62 -2.30 13.48
N LEU A 29 8.94 -3.41 13.21
CA LEU A 29 9.54 -4.74 13.28
C LEU A 29 10.03 -5.27 11.92
N SER A 30 9.77 -4.54 10.83
CA SER A 30 10.12 -4.99 9.48
C SER A 30 11.41 -4.33 9.00
N ASP A 31 12.24 -5.11 8.33
CA ASP A 31 13.54 -4.66 7.85
C ASP A 31 13.48 -3.99 6.48
N ASP A 32 12.54 -4.39 5.63
CA ASP A 32 12.50 -3.96 4.24
C ASP A 32 11.05 -3.87 3.74
N LEU A 33 10.51 -2.66 3.76
CA LEU A 33 9.17 -2.35 3.27
C LEU A 33 9.26 -1.65 1.92
N ILE A 34 8.53 -2.17 0.94
CA ILE A 34 8.51 -1.63 -0.42
C ILE A 34 7.08 -1.38 -0.91
N ALA A 35 6.93 -0.46 -1.85
CA ALA A 35 5.65 -0.14 -2.47
C ALA A 35 5.85 0.43 -3.87
N PRO A 36 4.80 0.43 -4.72
CA PRO A 36 4.83 1.21 -5.96
C PRO A 36 4.78 2.71 -5.67
N THR A 37 5.24 3.53 -6.61
CA THR A 37 5.13 4.99 -6.49
C THR A 37 3.67 5.48 -6.45
N LEU A 38 2.71 4.65 -6.81
CA LEU A 38 1.28 4.91 -6.61
C LEU A 38 0.95 5.27 -5.15
N LEU A 39 1.77 4.82 -4.21
CA LEU A 39 1.61 5.12 -2.78
C LEU A 39 1.48 6.64 -2.53
N TYR A 40 2.27 7.46 -3.22
CA TYR A 40 2.17 8.92 -3.11
C TYR A 40 0.75 9.43 -3.38
N ALA A 41 0.16 8.95 -4.47
CA ALA A 41 -1.18 9.39 -4.88
C ALA A 41 -2.26 8.90 -3.92
N GLU A 42 -2.17 7.67 -3.48
CA GLU A 42 -3.20 7.08 -2.62
C GLU A 42 -3.15 7.64 -1.20
N ILE A 43 -1.98 7.73 -0.59
CA ILE A 43 -1.83 8.36 0.72
C ILE A 43 -2.15 9.85 0.64
N GLY A 44 -1.66 10.53 -0.41
CA GLY A 44 -1.95 11.94 -0.63
C GLY A 44 -3.44 12.22 -0.72
N ASN A 45 -4.19 11.37 -1.42
CA ASN A 45 -5.64 11.51 -1.53
C ASN A 45 -6.36 11.28 -0.18
N ALA A 46 -5.93 10.30 0.59
CA ALA A 46 -6.48 10.05 1.92
C ALA A 46 -6.24 11.25 2.86
N LEU A 47 -5.06 11.84 2.82
CA LEU A 47 -4.71 13.03 3.59
C LEU A 47 -5.49 14.26 3.13
N TRP A 48 -5.64 14.44 1.82
CA TRP A 48 -6.42 15.53 1.26
C TRP A 48 -7.86 15.53 1.76
N LYS A 49 -8.50 14.37 1.84
CA LYS A 49 -9.86 14.27 2.40
C LYS A 49 -9.94 14.78 3.83
N ARG A 50 -8.93 14.50 4.65
CA ARG A 50 -8.88 14.97 6.04
C ARG A 50 -8.70 16.49 6.11
N VAL A 51 -7.93 17.06 5.18
CA VAL A 51 -7.81 18.52 5.05
C VAL A 51 -9.15 19.13 4.66
N LEU A 52 -9.81 18.53 3.67
CA LEU A 52 -11.13 18.98 3.20
C LEU A 52 -12.17 18.97 4.33
N TRP A 53 -12.10 17.99 5.23
CA TRP A 53 -13.03 17.88 6.37
C TRP A 53 -12.58 18.65 7.60
N ASN A 54 -11.57 19.52 7.48
CA ASN A 54 -11.00 20.31 8.57
C ASN A 54 -10.48 19.48 9.75
N GLU A 55 -10.07 18.25 9.51
CA GLU A 55 -9.48 17.35 10.52
C GLU A 55 -7.96 17.47 10.57
N LEU A 56 -7.35 18.06 9.55
CA LEU A 56 -5.89 18.15 9.40
C LEU A 56 -5.53 19.43 8.65
N SER A 57 -4.44 20.11 9.06
CA SER A 57 -3.91 21.24 8.31
C SER A 57 -3.18 20.77 7.05
N GLY A 58 -3.04 21.64 6.05
CA GLY A 58 -2.25 21.35 4.86
C GLY A 58 -0.79 21.06 5.19
N ALA A 59 -0.21 21.77 6.16
CA ALA A 59 1.16 21.56 6.61
C ALA A 59 1.33 20.18 7.27
N ASP A 60 0.39 19.78 8.13
CA ASP A 60 0.43 18.47 8.78
C ASP A 60 0.20 17.34 7.78
N ALA A 61 -0.67 17.53 6.79
CA ALA A 61 -0.86 16.57 5.70
C ALA A 61 0.42 16.36 4.90
N SER A 62 1.12 17.45 4.57
CA SER A 62 2.39 17.38 3.85
C SER A 62 3.46 16.63 4.65
N SER A 63 3.57 16.91 5.94
CA SER A 63 4.50 16.22 6.85
C SER A 63 4.15 14.72 6.98
N ALA A 64 2.86 14.39 7.06
CA ALA A 64 2.38 13.02 7.16
C ALA A 64 2.72 12.22 5.88
N LEU A 65 2.53 12.82 4.71
CA LEU A 65 2.89 12.18 3.44
C LEU A 65 4.38 11.85 3.40
N ALA A 66 5.22 12.82 3.75
CA ALA A 66 6.67 12.63 3.79
C ALA A 66 7.06 11.51 4.78
N ALA A 67 6.43 11.45 5.94
CA ALA A 67 6.70 10.41 6.93
C ALA A 67 6.31 9.02 6.44
N ALA A 68 5.16 8.87 5.80
CA ALA A 68 4.71 7.59 5.26
C ALA A 68 5.67 7.07 4.18
N VAL A 69 6.10 7.94 3.28
CA VAL A 69 7.04 7.59 2.21
C VAL A 69 8.42 7.26 2.76
N ALA A 70 8.88 8.02 3.77
CA ALA A 70 10.19 7.79 4.38
C ALA A 70 10.29 6.43 5.10
N ALA A 71 9.17 5.82 5.47
CA ALA A 71 9.16 4.49 6.08
C ALA A 71 9.45 3.37 5.06
N MET A 72 9.35 3.66 3.77
CA MET A 72 9.64 2.68 2.72
C MET A 72 11.14 2.65 2.42
N SER A 73 11.69 1.44 2.33
CA SER A 73 13.08 1.25 1.90
C SER A 73 13.26 1.59 0.43
N ARG A 74 12.22 1.33 -0.37
CA ARG A 74 12.27 1.52 -1.81
C ARG A 74 10.86 1.70 -2.37
N LEU A 75 10.73 2.59 -3.36
CA LEU A 75 9.52 2.74 -4.16
C LEU A 75 9.82 2.35 -5.60
N CYS A 76 8.92 1.58 -6.21
CA CYS A 76 9.07 1.09 -7.57
C CYS A 76 8.25 1.92 -8.54
N PRO A 77 8.84 2.40 -9.65
CA PRO A 77 8.12 3.16 -10.67
C PRO A 77 6.99 2.36 -11.30
N LEU A 78 5.86 3.02 -11.54
CA LEU A 78 4.66 2.38 -12.10
C LEU A 78 4.89 1.82 -13.51
N GLU A 79 5.69 2.47 -14.32
CA GLU A 79 5.99 2.03 -15.67
C GLU A 79 6.64 0.65 -15.73
N GLU A 80 7.34 0.25 -14.68
CA GLU A 80 7.96 -1.08 -14.60
C GLU A 80 6.96 -2.17 -14.24
N LEU A 81 5.79 -1.80 -13.71
CA LEU A 81 4.78 -2.73 -13.21
C LEU A 81 3.51 -2.76 -14.06
N ALA A 82 3.32 -1.75 -14.91
CA ALA A 82 2.04 -1.49 -15.58
C ALA A 82 1.53 -2.67 -16.42
N GLY A 83 2.40 -3.31 -17.19
CA GLY A 83 1.99 -4.44 -18.04
C GLY A 83 1.47 -5.61 -17.22
N ARG A 84 2.20 -6.01 -16.19
CA ARG A 84 1.77 -7.13 -15.33
C ARG A 84 0.55 -6.75 -14.47
N ALA A 85 0.51 -5.51 -13.98
CA ALA A 85 -0.64 -5.01 -13.22
C ALA A 85 -1.92 -5.06 -14.06
N LEU A 86 -1.85 -4.68 -15.34
CA LEU A 86 -3.00 -4.74 -16.24
C LEU A 86 -3.45 -6.19 -16.46
N ALA A 87 -2.51 -7.12 -16.66
CA ALA A 87 -2.82 -8.54 -16.81
C ALA A 87 -3.51 -9.10 -15.55
N LEU A 88 -3.00 -8.79 -14.36
CA LEU A 88 -3.61 -9.21 -13.10
C LEU A 88 -5.01 -8.61 -12.92
N ALA A 89 -5.21 -7.35 -13.30
CA ALA A 89 -6.53 -6.72 -13.25
C ALA A 89 -7.55 -7.50 -14.10
N GLY A 90 -7.14 -7.95 -15.28
CA GLY A 90 -7.98 -8.78 -16.16
C GLY A 90 -8.26 -10.14 -15.55
N GLU A 91 -7.24 -10.83 -15.03
CA GLU A 91 -7.40 -12.15 -14.41
C GLU A 91 -8.31 -12.11 -13.18
N LEU A 92 -8.13 -11.12 -12.31
CA LEU A 92 -8.83 -11.01 -11.05
C LEU A 92 -10.15 -10.24 -11.14
N ARG A 93 -10.41 -9.59 -12.28
CA ARG A 93 -11.55 -8.68 -12.45
C ARG A 93 -11.58 -7.63 -11.34
N HIS A 94 -10.43 -7.03 -11.08
CA HIS A 94 -10.21 -6.10 -9.99
C HIS A 94 -9.55 -4.82 -10.54
N PRO A 95 -9.88 -3.63 -10.01
CA PRO A 95 -9.25 -2.40 -10.47
C PRO A 95 -7.73 -2.46 -10.43
N ILE A 96 -7.09 -1.85 -11.44
CA ILE A 96 -5.64 -1.96 -11.65
C ILE A 96 -4.81 -1.39 -10.48
N TYR A 97 -5.36 -0.45 -9.71
CA TYR A 97 -4.61 0.23 -8.64
C TYR A 97 -3.99 -0.76 -7.64
N ASP A 98 -4.79 -1.67 -7.10
CA ASP A 98 -4.30 -2.72 -6.19
C ASP A 98 -3.37 -3.70 -6.89
N CYS A 99 -3.58 -3.90 -8.19
CA CYS A 99 -2.77 -4.83 -8.98
C CYS A 99 -1.33 -4.36 -9.17
N PHE A 100 -1.04 -3.06 -9.02
CA PHE A 100 0.33 -2.57 -8.98
C PHE A 100 1.08 -3.13 -7.77
N TYR A 101 0.43 -3.20 -6.61
CA TYR A 101 1.03 -3.79 -5.40
C TYR A 101 1.26 -5.29 -5.58
N LEU A 102 0.29 -5.99 -6.16
CA LEU A 102 0.41 -7.42 -6.43
C LEU A 102 1.52 -7.71 -7.44
N ALA A 103 1.61 -6.92 -8.50
CA ALA A 103 2.67 -7.06 -9.51
C ALA A 103 4.06 -6.86 -8.91
N LEU A 104 4.21 -5.89 -8.00
CA LEU A 104 5.48 -5.68 -7.30
C LEU A 104 5.81 -6.88 -6.39
N ALA A 105 4.85 -7.36 -5.62
CA ALA A 105 5.04 -8.51 -4.75
C ALA A 105 5.43 -9.77 -5.54
N GLU A 106 4.78 -10.00 -6.67
CA GLU A 106 5.10 -11.10 -7.57
C GLU A 106 6.53 -11.00 -8.09
N ARG A 107 6.92 -9.82 -8.59
CA ARG A 107 8.27 -9.59 -9.11
C ARG A 107 9.36 -9.81 -8.06
N GLU A 108 9.13 -9.32 -6.85
CA GLU A 108 10.09 -9.41 -5.75
C GLU A 108 9.97 -10.73 -4.97
N GLN A 109 9.02 -11.58 -5.32
CA GLN A 109 8.78 -12.87 -4.65
C GLN A 109 8.62 -12.71 -3.14
N CYS A 110 7.80 -11.75 -2.73
CA CYS A 110 7.54 -11.46 -1.33
C CYS A 110 6.03 -11.28 -1.07
N PRO A 111 5.60 -11.37 0.19
CA PRO A 111 4.19 -11.15 0.52
C PRO A 111 3.76 -9.71 0.33
N CYS A 112 2.47 -9.53 0.05
CA CYS A 112 1.78 -8.24 0.07
C CYS A 112 0.88 -8.17 1.30
N ILE A 113 1.05 -7.14 2.12
CA ILE A 113 0.27 -6.93 3.33
C ILE A 113 -0.80 -5.87 3.05
N THR A 114 -2.05 -6.19 3.35
CA THR A 114 -3.17 -5.28 3.13
C THR A 114 -4.17 -5.29 4.30
N ALA A 115 -4.84 -4.19 4.51
CA ALA A 115 -5.99 -4.09 5.42
C ALA A 115 -7.32 -4.11 4.64
N ASP A 116 -7.27 -4.19 3.32
CA ASP A 116 -8.45 -4.21 2.45
C ASP A 116 -9.01 -5.63 2.33
N LYS A 117 -10.17 -5.86 2.94
CA LYS A 117 -10.85 -7.16 2.92
C LYS A 117 -11.26 -7.60 1.52
N ARG A 118 -11.60 -6.65 0.65
CA ARG A 118 -11.96 -6.93 -0.73
C ARG A 118 -10.76 -7.46 -1.52
N LEU A 119 -9.60 -6.84 -1.34
CA LEU A 119 -8.37 -7.30 -1.98
C LEU A 119 -7.97 -8.69 -1.48
N LEU A 120 -8.03 -8.92 -0.18
CA LEU A 120 -7.76 -10.24 0.41
C LEU A 120 -8.63 -11.32 -0.22
N LYS A 121 -9.92 -11.05 -0.35
CA LYS A 121 -10.88 -12.01 -0.96
C LYS A 121 -10.59 -12.24 -2.44
N THR A 122 -10.39 -11.16 -3.19
CA THR A 122 -10.16 -11.22 -4.64
C THR A 122 -8.86 -11.95 -4.98
N ALA A 123 -7.80 -11.72 -4.22
CA ALA A 123 -6.49 -12.30 -4.46
C ALA A 123 -6.25 -13.65 -3.78
N ALA A 124 -7.22 -14.18 -3.04
CA ALA A 124 -7.06 -15.42 -2.27
C ALA A 124 -6.66 -16.63 -3.12
N GLY A 125 -7.11 -16.68 -4.38
CA GLY A 125 -6.78 -17.76 -5.31
C GLY A 125 -5.51 -17.54 -6.13
N LEU A 126 -4.85 -16.40 -5.97
CA LEU A 126 -3.66 -16.06 -6.75
C LEU A 126 -2.46 -16.81 -6.20
N LYS A 127 -1.83 -17.66 -7.04
CA LYS A 127 -0.72 -18.52 -6.62
C LYS A 127 0.64 -17.83 -6.65
N SER A 128 0.77 -16.78 -7.46
CA SER A 128 2.05 -16.09 -7.67
C SER A 128 2.40 -15.10 -6.56
N VAL A 129 1.44 -14.74 -5.70
CA VAL A 129 1.62 -13.79 -4.60
C VAL A 129 0.88 -14.28 -3.38
N GLU A 130 1.53 -14.20 -2.23
CA GLU A 130 0.86 -14.38 -0.95
C GLU A 130 0.36 -13.03 -0.46
N VAL A 131 -0.96 -12.89 -0.34
CA VAL A 131 -1.58 -11.68 0.21
C VAL A 131 -2.00 -11.98 1.65
N ARG A 132 -1.44 -11.21 2.58
CA ARG A 132 -1.66 -11.40 4.03
C ARG A 132 -2.46 -10.23 4.61
N PRO A 133 -3.37 -10.49 5.53
CA PRO A 133 -4.01 -9.43 6.30
C PRO A 133 -3.01 -8.76 7.26
N LEU A 134 -3.29 -7.49 7.54
CA LEU A 134 -2.57 -6.74 8.57
C LEU A 134 -2.80 -7.36 9.96
#